data_832993e563b63e1293f03ee1841ee76d
#
_entry.id   832993e563b63e1293f03ee1841ee76d
#
_cell.length_a   1.000
_cell.length_b   1.000
_cell.length_c   1.000
_cell.angle_alpha   90.00
_cell.angle_beta   90.00
_cell.angle_gamma   90.00
#
_symmetry.space_group_name_H-M   'P 1'
#
loop_
_entity.id
_entity.type
_entity.pdbx_description
1 polymer ?
#
loop_
_entity_poly.entity_id
_entity_poly.type
_entity_poly.pdbx_seq_one_letter_code
_entity_poly.pdbx_strand_id
1 'polypeptide(L)'
;MIGSRPSGNMVDQAVRQSAVYGTATIVSRATLLVSLLVLPYILTPRDYGALSMLVTVGALVAIAVPLEISQALARFYAPASAAAKKAYASSARGFLLLALLAFLVVGQALAEPLCVLILGDAAFLPAFRVALFQMALYGLFLFFQNQCRWEFRTAEYVLISLVFSFFTLALSLGLGLLLDPPLVGVVLGQLAGAAVAAGLGAFGLRRSFEPRIDRARLGEMLRFSLPLVPASLALFANVHGSRIVLNAFSTLDDVGLYTLAAQIGGIAQLGIVGVQAALTPLIMANHHKPETPAQLARMFEAFFGSAVVVCLGLGLLAPELIYFVGNPAYVNAGPLVLILAPALLLSQMYVFAPGFAVAKRTVQQMWVSIVSAALGLAANFWLIPLFGIVGAALATLISGASFLFLWFLFSQRLYPIPVRWWLIGLATAGGVGLGLAGQQLGPVGLLPGLAAKALIIAVAASLVVIVGLVPFRSILAVLRALPARPGRRRGADR
;
A
#
# COMPACT_ATOMS: atom_id res chain seq x y z
N MET A 1 -11.86 -20.05 -33.34
CA MET A 1 -10.61 -20.83 -33.44
C MET A 1 -9.48 -19.97 -32.92
N ILE A 2 -8.88 -20.36 -31.82
CA ILE A 2 -7.47 -20.26 -31.40
C ILE A 2 -7.49 -20.71 -29.93
N GLY A 3 -7.53 -22.02 -29.76
CA GLY A 3 -7.29 -22.69 -28.49
C GLY A 3 -5.93 -23.37 -28.60
N SER A 4 -4.84 -22.64 -28.34
CA SER A 4 -3.55 -23.24 -28.09
C SER A 4 -3.44 -23.53 -26.60
N ARG A 5 -3.54 -24.79 -26.21
CA ARG A 5 -3.08 -25.27 -24.90
C ARG A 5 -1.60 -24.97 -24.80
N PRO A 6 -1.12 -24.25 -23.80
CA PRO A 6 0.32 -24.10 -23.60
C PRO A 6 0.83 -25.36 -22.90
N SER A 7 1.60 -26.15 -23.60
CA SER A 7 2.48 -27.21 -23.07
C SER A 7 3.73 -26.56 -22.49
N GLY A 8 3.60 -25.86 -21.37
CA GLY A 8 4.71 -25.32 -20.60
C GLY A 8 4.60 -25.82 -19.16
N ASN A 9 5.73 -26.14 -18.53
CA ASN A 9 5.79 -26.51 -17.12
C ASN A 9 4.97 -25.49 -16.28
N MET A 10 4.17 -25.96 -15.32
CA MET A 10 3.34 -25.14 -14.43
C MET A 10 4.16 -24.00 -13.78
N VAL A 11 5.47 -24.22 -13.59
CA VAL A 11 6.44 -23.25 -13.08
C VAL A 11 6.66 -22.10 -14.09
N ASP A 12 6.87 -22.39 -15.38
CA ASP A 12 7.10 -21.38 -16.41
C ASP A 12 5.86 -20.49 -16.61
N GLN A 13 4.68 -21.10 -16.51
CA GLN A 13 3.41 -20.37 -16.60
C GLN A 13 3.21 -19.48 -15.38
N ALA A 14 3.53 -19.97 -14.17
CA ALA A 14 3.48 -19.18 -12.94
C ALA A 14 4.49 -18.03 -12.95
N VAL A 15 5.71 -18.25 -13.40
CA VAL A 15 6.76 -17.20 -13.51
C VAL A 15 6.34 -16.13 -14.51
N ARG A 16 5.85 -16.52 -15.68
CA ARG A 16 5.38 -15.56 -16.70
C ARG A 16 4.19 -14.74 -16.21
N GLN A 17 3.22 -15.36 -15.56
CA GLN A 17 2.08 -14.67 -14.98
C GLN A 17 2.51 -13.71 -13.85
N SER A 18 3.39 -14.16 -12.96
CA SER A 18 3.94 -13.32 -11.89
C SER A 18 4.69 -12.11 -12.44
N ALA A 19 5.45 -12.25 -13.52
CA ALA A 19 6.12 -11.13 -14.17
C ALA A 19 5.13 -10.12 -14.75
N VAL A 20 4.06 -10.59 -15.39
CA VAL A 20 3.04 -9.70 -15.97
C VAL A 20 2.20 -9.00 -14.89
N TYR A 21 1.82 -9.70 -13.81
CA TYR A 21 1.17 -9.07 -12.66
C TYR A 21 2.11 -8.07 -11.95
N GLY A 22 3.40 -8.41 -11.88
CA GLY A 22 4.44 -7.54 -11.30
C GLY A 22 4.58 -6.23 -12.07
N THR A 23 4.62 -6.27 -13.40
CA THR A 23 4.71 -5.04 -14.23
C THR A 23 3.47 -4.15 -14.07
N ALA A 24 2.26 -4.71 -14.04
CA ALA A 24 1.04 -3.94 -13.78
C ALA A 24 1.08 -3.27 -12.41
N THR A 25 1.59 -3.97 -11.39
CA THR A 25 1.76 -3.42 -10.04
C THR A 25 2.78 -2.28 -10.02
N ILE A 26 3.90 -2.40 -10.74
CA ILE A 26 4.91 -1.34 -10.84
C ILE A 26 4.32 -0.09 -11.50
N VAL A 27 3.59 -0.23 -12.60
CA VAL A 27 2.95 0.90 -13.27
C VAL A 27 1.90 1.57 -12.38
N SER A 28 1.06 0.80 -11.68
CA SER A 28 0.10 1.35 -10.72
C SER A 28 0.79 2.11 -9.58
N ARG A 29 1.95 1.63 -9.10
CA ARG A 29 2.75 2.34 -8.09
C ARG A 29 3.42 3.59 -8.64
N ALA A 30 3.88 3.59 -9.90
CA ALA A 30 4.38 4.79 -10.57
C ALA A 30 3.29 5.86 -10.70
N THR A 31 2.06 5.45 -11.03
CA THR A 31 0.88 6.33 -11.03
C THR A 31 0.64 6.97 -9.66
N LEU A 32 0.79 6.18 -8.59
CA LEU A 32 0.65 6.68 -7.22
C LEU A 32 1.73 7.72 -6.88
N LEU A 33 2.97 7.53 -7.32
CA LEU A 33 4.05 8.51 -7.15
C LEU A 33 3.77 9.82 -7.90
N VAL A 34 3.24 9.74 -9.11
CA VAL A 34 2.83 10.96 -9.86
C VAL A 34 1.70 11.67 -9.13
N SER A 35 0.69 10.95 -8.64
CA SER A 35 -0.39 11.53 -7.84
C SER A 35 0.13 12.22 -6.57
N LEU A 36 1.13 11.62 -5.91
CA LEU A 36 1.79 12.16 -4.73
C LEU A 36 2.42 13.54 -5.02
N LEU A 37 3.03 13.70 -6.19
CA LEU A 37 3.72 14.94 -6.57
C LEU A 37 2.76 16.04 -7.03
N VAL A 38 1.64 15.69 -7.66
CA VAL A 38 0.78 16.67 -8.34
C VAL A 38 -0.46 17.05 -7.53
N LEU A 39 -1.09 16.11 -6.81
CA LEU A 39 -2.29 16.42 -6.04
C LEU A 39 -2.08 17.51 -4.95
N PRO A 40 -0.98 17.51 -4.18
CA PRO A 40 -0.72 18.60 -3.23
C PRO A 40 -0.51 19.97 -3.87
N TYR A 41 -0.18 20.02 -5.17
CA TYR A 41 -0.08 21.28 -5.90
C TYR A 41 -1.47 21.86 -6.21
N ILE A 42 -2.47 21.00 -6.44
CA ILE A 42 -3.83 21.38 -6.83
C ILE A 42 -4.72 21.59 -5.61
N LEU A 43 -4.57 20.76 -4.57
CA LEU A 43 -5.41 20.72 -3.39
C LEU A 43 -4.74 21.45 -2.22
N THR A 44 -5.56 22.12 -1.40
CA THR A 44 -5.13 22.60 -0.08
C THR A 44 -4.93 21.41 0.89
N PRO A 45 -4.19 21.57 2.01
CA PRO A 45 -4.09 20.52 3.03
C PRO A 45 -5.46 20.02 3.50
N ARG A 46 -6.43 20.93 3.67
CA ARG A 46 -7.81 20.62 4.04
C ARG A 46 -8.52 19.77 3.01
N ASP A 47 -8.45 20.13 1.72
CA ASP A 47 -9.05 19.35 0.63
C ASP A 47 -8.38 17.97 0.49
N TYR A 48 -7.07 17.91 0.66
CA TYR A 48 -6.32 16.68 0.62
C TYR A 48 -6.64 15.75 1.81
N GLY A 49 -6.88 16.36 2.99
CA GLY A 49 -7.41 15.65 4.16
C GLY A 49 -8.81 15.10 3.90
N ALA A 50 -9.70 15.91 3.33
CA ALA A 50 -11.03 15.47 2.93
C ALA A 50 -10.95 14.31 1.91
N LEU A 51 -10.10 14.43 0.87
CA LEU A 51 -9.85 13.34 -0.09
C LEU A 51 -9.36 12.06 0.62
N SER A 52 -8.43 12.20 1.57
CA SER A 52 -7.91 11.07 2.35
C SER A 52 -8.99 10.38 3.17
N MET A 53 -9.91 11.15 3.77
CA MET A 53 -11.07 10.60 4.49
C MET A 53 -12.05 9.92 3.54
N LEU A 54 -12.32 10.49 2.35
CA LEU A 54 -13.14 9.84 1.33
C LEU A 54 -12.53 8.50 0.87
N VAL A 55 -11.22 8.44 0.66
CA VAL A 55 -10.51 7.19 0.34
C VAL A 55 -10.59 6.18 1.51
N THR A 56 -10.49 6.66 2.74
CA THR A 56 -10.64 5.83 3.95
C THR A 56 -12.04 5.24 4.04
N VAL A 57 -13.08 6.05 3.84
CA VAL A 57 -14.48 5.57 3.78
C VAL A 57 -14.67 4.59 2.62
N GLY A 58 -14.08 4.87 1.45
CA GLY A 58 -14.12 3.98 0.30
C GLY A 58 -13.51 2.60 0.58
N ALA A 59 -12.41 2.55 1.35
CA ALA A 59 -11.81 1.29 1.80
C ALA A 59 -12.72 0.51 2.76
N LEU A 60 -13.43 1.21 3.65
CA LEU A 60 -14.45 0.60 4.51
C LEU A 60 -15.62 0.05 3.71
N VAL A 61 -16.15 0.84 2.77
CA VAL A 61 -17.25 0.45 1.85
C VAL A 61 -16.87 -0.77 1.02
N ALA A 62 -15.62 -0.85 0.54
CA ALA A 62 -15.11 -1.99 -0.24
C ALA A 62 -15.07 -3.31 0.55
N ILE A 63 -15.12 -3.27 1.88
CA ILE A 63 -15.22 -4.44 2.76
C ILE A 63 -16.67 -4.68 3.17
N ALA A 64 -17.33 -3.64 3.69
CA ALA A 64 -18.62 -3.74 4.35
C ALA A 64 -19.78 -4.02 3.38
N VAL A 65 -19.76 -3.44 2.17
CA VAL A 65 -20.85 -3.59 1.20
C VAL A 65 -20.79 -4.92 0.45
N PRO A 66 -19.63 -5.36 -0.08
CA PRO A 66 -19.52 -6.66 -0.75
C PRO A 66 -19.49 -7.85 0.22
N LEU A 67 -19.34 -7.64 1.52
CA LEU A 67 -19.27 -8.71 2.54
C LEU A 67 -18.23 -9.78 2.21
N GLU A 68 -17.09 -9.39 1.65
CA GLU A 68 -16.01 -10.30 1.23
C GLU A 68 -16.43 -11.38 0.22
N ILE A 69 -17.48 -11.14 -0.57
CA ILE A 69 -18.02 -12.10 -1.54
C ILE A 69 -16.96 -12.54 -2.58
N SER A 70 -15.99 -11.67 -2.89
CA SER A 70 -14.89 -12.00 -3.79
C SER A 70 -13.98 -13.10 -3.25
N GLN A 71 -13.79 -13.18 -1.93
CA GLN A 71 -13.02 -14.26 -1.29
C GLN A 71 -13.78 -15.59 -1.34
N ALA A 72 -15.09 -15.54 -1.11
CA ALA A 72 -15.93 -16.72 -1.29
C ALA A 72 -15.91 -17.20 -2.73
N LEU A 73 -16.06 -16.27 -3.69
CA LEU A 73 -16.01 -16.60 -5.11
C LEU A 73 -14.67 -17.28 -5.46
N ALA A 74 -13.53 -16.76 -5.00
CA ALA A 74 -12.22 -17.39 -5.20
C ALA A 74 -12.18 -18.85 -4.76
N ARG A 75 -12.76 -19.12 -3.59
CA ARG A 75 -12.76 -20.47 -3.00
C ARG A 75 -13.63 -21.46 -3.78
N PHE A 76 -14.85 -21.04 -4.15
CA PHE A 76 -15.81 -21.93 -4.79
C PHE A 76 -15.64 -22.04 -6.31
N TYR A 77 -15.00 -21.03 -6.92
CA TYR A 77 -14.80 -20.97 -8.38
C TYR A 77 -13.80 -22.03 -8.88
N ALA A 78 -12.67 -22.20 -8.18
CA ALA A 78 -11.58 -23.07 -8.67
C ALA A 78 -12.01 -24.54 -8.88
N PRO A 79 -12.67 -25.23 -7.91
CA PRO A 79 -13.06 -26.64 -8.05
C PRO A 79 -14.36 -26.84 -8.85
N ALA A 80 -15.09 -25.77 -9.23
CA ALA A 80 -16.41 -25.86 -9.83
C ALA A 80 -16.37 -26.31 -11.31
N SER A 81 -17.41 -27.01 -11.77
CA SER A 81 -17.64 -27.26 -13.18
C SER A 81 -17.93 -25.98 -13.97
N ALA A 82 -17.79 -26.00 -15.29
CA ALA A 82 -17.98 -24.80 -16.12
C ALA A 82 -19.35 -24.12 -15.92
N ALA A 83 -20.42 -24.90 -15.80
CA ALA A 83 -21.77 -24.36 -15.52
C ALA A 83 -21.88 -23.80 -14.10
N ALA A 84 -21.29 -24.47 -13.11
CA ALA A 84 -21.26 -24.00 -11.73
C ALA A 84 -20.42 -22.71 -11.57
N LYS A 85 -19.30 -22.58 -12.28
CA LYS A 85 -18.50 -21.35 -12.33
C LYS A 85 -19.31 -20.13 -12.74
N LYS A 86 -20.07 -20.25 -13.82
CA LYS A 86 -20.95 -19.17 -14.26
C LYS A 86 -22.03 -18.83 -13.24
N ALA A 87 -22.64 -19.85 -12.62
CA ALA A 87 -23.68 -19.62 -11.62
C ALA A 87 -23.14 -18.94 -10.36
N TYR A 88 -21.96 -19.33 -9.85
CA TYR A 88 -21.30 -18.65 -8.74
C TYR A 88 -20.93 -17.19 -9.09
N ALA A 89 -20.29 -16.97 -10.24
CA ALA A 89 -19.91 -15.63 -10.70
C ALA A 89 -21.12 -14.71 -10.90
N SER A 90 -22.20 -15.24 -11.51
CA SER A 90 -23.46 -14.50 -11.74
C SER A 90 -24.15 -14.12 -10.44
N SER A 91 -24.21 -15.06 -9.49
CA SER A 91 -24.82 -14.83 -8.17
C SER A 91 -24.03 -13.82 -7.36
N ALA A 92 -22.69 -13.90 -7.36
CA ALA A 92 -21.82 -12.93 -6.70
C ALA A 92 -21.97 -11.52 -7.31
N ARG A 93 -21.99 -11.42 -8.66
CA ARG A 93 -22.21 -10.14 -9.35
C ARG A 93 -23.59 -9.56 -9.04
N GLY A 94 -24.65 -10.39 -9.11
CA GLY A 94 -26.01 -9.95 -8.83
C GLY A 94 -26.16 -9.42 -7.41
N PHE A 95 -25.61 -10.13 -6.43
CA PHE A 95 -25.55 -9.68 -5.04
C PHE A 95 -24.79 -8.34 -4.91
N LEU A 96 -23.60 -8.24 -5.50
CA LEU A 96 -22.79 -7.02 -5.45
C LEU A 96 -23.53 -5.82 -6.04
N LEU A 97 -24.18 -5.97 -7.22
CA LEU A 97 -24.94 -4.90 -7.85
C LEU A 97 -26.09 -4.42 -6.95
N LEU A 98 -26.84 -5.33 -6.34
CA LEU A 98 -27.91 -5.00 -5.42
C LEU A 98 -27.38 -4.32 -4.14
N ALA A 99 -26.29 -4.81 -3.58
CA ALA A 99 -25.67 -4.23 -2.39
C ALA A 99 -25.11 -2.82 -2.66
N LEU A 100 -24.45 -2.60 -3.82
CA LEU A 100 -23.96 -1.29 -4.22
C LEU A 100 -25.10 -0.32 -4.55
N LEU A 101 -26.18 -0.79 -5.15
CA LEU A 101 -27.37 0.03 -5.38
C LEU A 101 -28.02 0.46 -4.07
N ALA A 102 -28.18 -0.47 -3.12
CA ALA A 102 -28.68 -0.15 -1.78
C ALA A 102 -27.76 0.84 -1.06
N PHE A 103 -26.44 0.62 -1.12
CA PHE A 103 -25.45 1.56 -0.60
C PHE A 103 -25.61 2.96 -1.21
N LEU A 104 -25.76 3.07 -2.54
CA LEU A 104 -25.95 4.35 -3.21
C LEU A 104 -27.25 5.04 -2.78
N VAL A 105 -28.37 4.33 -2.74
CA VAL A 105 -29.66 4.90 -2.33
C VAL A 105 -29.58 5.43 -0.89
N VAL A 106 -29.12 4.60 0.03
CA VAL A 106 -28.99 4.99 1.44
C VAL A 106 -27.92 6.08 1.62
N GLY A 107 -26.77 5.92 0.97
CA GLY A 107 -25.66 6.87 1.06
C GLY A 107 -26.04 8.25 0.52
N GLN A 108 -26.76 8.32 -0.62
CA GLN A 108 -27.21 9.60 -1.18
C GLN A 108 -28.31 10.26 -0.33
N ALA A 109 -29.24 9.45 0.23
CA ALA A 109 -30.27 9.96 1.13
C ALA A 109 -29.68 10.54 2.43
N LEU A 110 -28.60 9.93 2.94
CA LEU A 110 -27.90 10.35 4.16
C LEU A 110 -26.61 11.15 3.85
N ALA A 111 -26.43 11.64 2.62
CA ALA A 111 -25.15 12.25 2.20
C ALA A 111 -24.77 13.47 3.06
N GLU A 112 -25.72 14.35 3.39
CA GLU A 112 -25.46 15.54 4.18
C GLU A 112 -25.04 15.23 5.63
N PRO A 113 -25.82 14.46 6.43
CA PRO A 113 -25.41 14.11 7.78
C PRO A 113 -24.12 13.27 7.82
N LEU A 114 -23.90 12.38 6.84
CA LEU A 114 -22.65 11.62 6.74
C LEU A 114 -21.46 12.53 6.37
N CYS A 115 -21.65 13.48 5.48
CA CYS A 115 -20.62 14.46 5.12
C CYS A 115 -20.18 15.25 6.34
N VAL A 116 -21.12 15.82 7.09
CA VAL A 116 -20.84 16.58 8.32
C VAL A 116 -20.20 15.70 9.38
N LEU A 117 -20.67 14.47 9.57
CA LEU A 117 -20.10 13.54 10.55
C LEU A 117 -18.64 13.16 10.21
N ILE A 118 -18.32 12.94 8.92
CA ILE A 118 -17.02 12.42 8.49
C ILE A 118 -16.03 13.53 8.17
N LEU A 119 -16.48 14.61 7.52
CA LEU A 119 -15.62 15.69 7.06
C LEU A 119 -15.76 16.99 7.90
N GLY A 120 -16.71 17.01 8.84
CA GLY A 120 -16.93 18.14 9.75
C GLY A 120 -17.54 19.40 9.10
N ASP A 121 -17.79 19.39 7.78
CA ASP A 121 -18.26 20.57 7.05
C ASP A 121 -19.15 20.19 5.85
N ALA A 122 -20.33 20.81 5.76
CA ALA A 122 -21.27 20.63 4.67
C ALA A 122 -20.76 21.17 3.32
N ALA A 123 -19.73 22.04 3.32
CA ALA A 123 -19.13 22.55 2.09
C ALA A 123 -18.56 21.43 1.19
N PHE A 124 -18.19 20.29 1.77
CA PHE A 124 -17.71 19.13 1.04
C PHE A 124 -18.82 18.26 0.45
N LEU A 125 -20.11 18.59 0.66
CA LEU A 125 -21.24 17.77 0.21
C LEU A 125 -21.22 17.43 -1.29
N PRO A 126 -20.88 18.35 -2.22
CA PRO A 126 -20.78 18.02 -3.63
C PRO A 126 -19.73 16.94 -3.91
N ALA A 127 -18.53 17.06 -3.34
CA ALA A 127 -17.47 16.07 -3.46
C ALA A 127 -17.87 14.74 -2.81
N PHE A 128 -18.53 14.77 -1.64
CA PHE A 128 -18.98 13.59 -0.92
C PHE A 128 -20.01 12.79 -1.73
N ARG A 129 -21.00 13.45 -2.33
CA ARG A 129 -21.99 12.81 -3.21
C ARG A 129 -21.36 12.12 -4.42
N VAL A 130 -20.41 12.78 -5.07
CA VAL A 130 -19.64 12.19 -6.18
C VAL A 130 -18.80 11.00 -5.70
N ALA A 131 -18.21 11.11 -4.51
CA ALA A 131 -17.40 10.04 -3.93
C ALA A 131 -18.22 8.77 -3.66
N LEU A 132 -19.49 8.87 -3.26
CA LEU A 132 -20.36 7.70 -3.09
C LEU A 132 -20.52 6.90 -4.41
N PHE A 133 -20.71 7.58 -5.54
CA PHE A 133 -20.72 6.93 -6.86
C PHE A 133 -19.35 6.34 -7.22
N GLN A 134 -18.28 7.08 -6.92
CA GLN A 134 -16.91 6.60 -7.15
C GLN A 134 -16.63 5.32 -6.36
N MET A 135 -17.01 5.24 -5.08
CA MET A 135 -16.85 4.06 -4.23
C MET A 135 -17.61 2.85 -4.79
N ALA A 136 -18.84 3.05 -5.29
CA ALA A 136 -19.62 1.98 -5.89
C ALA A 136 -18.99 1.45 -7.19
N LEU A 137 -18.57 2.33 -8.08
CA LEU A 137 -17.92 1.92 -9.34
C LEU A 137 -16.53 1.32 -9.11
N TYR A 138 -15.79 1.81 -8.13
CA TYR A 138 -14.54 1.21 -7.70
C TYR A 138 -14.73 -0.21 -7.16
N GLY A 139 -15.79 -0.44 -6.38
CA GLY A 139 -16.18 -1.78 -5.92
C GLY A 139 -16.46 -2.75 -7.09
N LEU A 140 -17.15 -2.27 -8.13
CA LEU A 140 -17.38 -3.04 -9.37
C LEU A 140 -16.08 -3.31 -10.12
N PHE A 141 -15.21 -2.30 -10.26
CA PHE A 141 -13.90 -2.46 -10.87
C PHE A 141 -13.09 -3.56 -10.16
N LEU A 142 -13.00 -3.51 -8.83
CA LEU A 142 -12.30 -4.52 -8.04
C LEU A 142 -12.88 -5.92 -8.24
N PHE A 143 -14.19 -6.04 -8.32
CA PHE A 143 -14.85 -7.33 -8.58
C PHE A 143 -14.46 -7.88 -9.95
N PHE A 144 -14.53 -7.09 -11.02
CA PHE A 144 -14.15 -7.55 -12.36
C PHE A 144 -12.65 -7.83 -12.47
N GLN A 145 -11.81 -7.03 -11.82
CA GLN A 145 -10.38 -7.27 -11.75
C GLN A 145 -10.06 -8.62 -11.10
N ASN A 146 -10.70 -8.93 -9.97
CA ASN A 146 -10.55 -10.22 -9.29
C ASN A 146 -11.11 -11.36 -10.14
N GLN A 147 -12.25 -11.18 -10.83
CA GLN A 147 -12.80 -12.19 -11.72
C GLN A 147 -11.84 -12.54 -12.86
N CYS A 148 -11.19 -11.55 -13.48
CA CYS A 148 -10.14 -11.80 -14.48
C CYS A 148 -9.00 -12.67 -13.91
N ARG A 149 -8.65 -12.49 -12.63
CA ARG A 149 -7.63 -13.29 -11.94
C ARG A 149 -8.08 -14.74 -11.75
N TRP A 150 -9.32 -14.95 -11.33
CA TRP A 150 -9.87 -16.30 -11.13
C TRP A 150 -10.09 -17.07 -12.46
N GLU A 151 -10.31 -16.35 -13.55
CA GLU A 151 -10.42 -16.92 -14.90
C GLU A 151 -9.06 -17.05 -15.62
N PHE A 152 -7.95 -16.67 -14.97
CA PHE A 152 -6.60 -16.62 -15.56
C PHE A 152 -6.51 -15.75 -16.83
N ARG A 153 -7.35 -14.73 -16.92
CA ARG A 153 -7.39 -13.75 -18.02
C ARG A 153 -6.42 -12.60 -17.73
N THR A 154 -5.14 -12.92 -17.80
CA THR A 154 -4.07 -12.01 -17.37
C THR A 154 -4.02 -10.72 -18.21
N ALA A 155 -4.27 -10.82 -19.54
CA ALA A 155 -4.26 -9.65 -20.43
C ALA A 155 -5.35 -8.65 -20.06
N GLU A 156 -6.56 -9.12 -19.82
CA GLU A 156 -7.69 -8.28 -19.42
C GLU A 156 -7.47 -7.70 -18.00
N TYR A 157 -6.93 -8.48 -17.08
CA TYR A 157 -6.54 -7.98 -15.76
C TYR A 157 -5.60 -6.78 -15.87
N VAL A 158 -4.53 -6.91 -16.68
CA VAL A 158 -3.55 -5.85 -16.89
C VAL A 158 -4.19 -4.64 -17.57
N LEU A 159 -4.96 -4.88 -18.63
CA LEU A 159 -5.63 -3.81 -19.38
C LEU A 159 -6.52 -2.97 -18.49
N ILE A 160 -7.45 -3.60 -17.75
CA ILE A 160 -8.38 -2.84 -16.88
C ILE A 160 -7.64 -2.16 -15.73
N SER A 161 -6.56 -2.73 -15.22
CA SER A 161 -5.73 -2.12 -14.17
C SER A 161 -4.98 -0.88 -14.68
N LEU A 162 -4.38 -0.97 -15.88
CA LEU A 162 -3.67 0.15 -16.50
C LEU A 162 -4.63 1.26 -16.90
N VAL A 163 -5.77 0.91 -17.49
CA VAL A 163 -6.83 1.87 -17.84
C VAL A 163 -7.33 2.58 -16.58
N PHE A 164 -7.64 1.83 -15.52
CA PHE A 164 -8.02 2.42 -14.24
C PHE A 164 -6.97 3.43 -13.75
N SER A 165 -5.70 3.01 -13.67
CA SER A 165 -4.61 3.85 -13.16
C SER A 165 -4.42 5.10 -14.00
N PHE A 166 -4.34 4.95 -15.33
CA PHE A 166 -4.10 6.07 -16.25
C PHE A 166 -5.27 7.07 -16.27
N PHE A 167 -6.51 6.57 -16.47
CA PHE A 167 -7.68 7.46 -16.55
C PHE A 167 -7.96 8.13 -15.21
N THR A 168 -7.83 7.41 -14.09
CA THR A 168 -7.98 8.00 -12.76
C THR A 168 -6.98 9.14 -12.57
N LEU A 169 -5.68 8.92 -12.88
CA LEU A 169 -4.68 9.95 -12.74
C LEU A 169 -4.95 11.14 -13.67
N ALA A 170 -5.06 10.87 -14.98
CA ALA A 170 -5.19 11.93 -15.99
C ALA A 170 -6.44 12.78 -15.78
N LEU A 171 -7.59 12.15 -15.50
CA LEU A 171 -8.84 12.86 -15.30
C LEU A 171 -8.91 13.53 -13.94
N SER A 172 -8.34 12.93 -12.87
CA SER A 172 -8.26 13.61 -11.57
C SER A 172 -7.43 14.88 -11.64
N LEU A 173 -6.30 14.84 -12.34
CA LEU A 173 -5.45 16.02 -12.53
C LEU A 173 -6.13 17.04 -13.46
N GLY A 174 -6.63 16.60 -14.60
CA GLY A 174 -7.27 17.48 -15.57
C GLY A 174 -8.51 18.17 -15.01
N LEU A 175 -9.44 17.43 -14.42
CA LEU A 175 -10.65 18.00 -13.84
C LEU A 175 -10.38 18.76 -12.54
N GLY A 176 -9.38 18.36 -11.76
CA GLY A 176 -8.97 19.08 -10.57
C GLY A 176 -8.38 20.47 -10.86
N LEU A 177 -7.76 20.64 -12.04
CA LEU A 177 -7.27 21.95 -12.51
C LEU A 177 -8.35 22.80 -13.18
N LEU A 178 -9.39 22.18 -13.74
CA LEU A 178 -10.42 22.86 -14.53
C LEU A 178 -11.65 23.27 -13.70
N LEU A 179 -11.95 22.54 -12.63
CA LEU A 179 -13.16 22.75 -11.84
C LEU A 179 -12.86 23.45 -10.51
N ASP A 180 -13.81 24.27 -10.09
CA ASP A 180 -13.82 24.89 -8.76
C ASP A 180 -15.09 24.44 -8.02
N PRO A 181 -14.98 23.79 -6.84
CA PRO A 181 -13.74 23.52 -6.09
C PRO A 181 -12.93 22.33 -6.66
N PRO A 182 -11.59 22.39 -6.59
CA PRO A 182 -10.68 21.38 -7.18
C PRO A 182 -10.93 19.97 -6.68
N LEU A 183 -11.31 19.79 -5.42
CA LEU A 183 -11.62 18.49 -4.83
C LEU A 183 -12.73 17.75 -5.59
N VAL A 184 -13.77 18.47 -6.01
CA VAL A 184 -14.87 17.87 -6.83
C VAL A 184 -14.31 17.36 -8.14
N GLY A 185 -13.43 18.14 -8.79
CA GLY A 185 -12.77 17.74 -10.03
C GLY A 185 -11.93 16.46 -9.86
N VAL A 186 -11.13 16.40 -8.79
CA VAL A 186 -10.31 15.21 -8.49
C VAL A 186 -11.19 13.98 -8.29
N VAL A 187 -12.26 14.07 -7.50
CA VAL A 187 -13.17 12.95 -7.22
C VAL A 187 -13.97 12.53 -8.46
N LEU A 188 -14.38 13.50 -9.30
CA LEU A 188 -15.00 13.21 -10.61
C LEU A 188 -14.06 12.46 -11.54
N GLY A 189 -12.77 12.82 -11.55
CA GLY A 189 -11.75 12.11 -12.30
C GLY A 189 -11.59 10.67 -11.82
N GLN A 190 -11.59 10.44 -10.51
CA GLN A 190 -11.57 9.11 -9.93
C GLN A 190 -12.83 8.30 -10.28
N LEU A 191 -14.00 8.94 -10.25
CA LEU A 191 -15.26 8.34 -10.68
C LEU A 191 -15.20 7.90 -12.14
N ALA A 192 -14.75 8.80 -13.03
CA ALA A 192 -14.66 8.51 -14.46
C ALA A 192 -13.65 7.39 -14.75
N GLY A 193 -12.49 7.39 -14.10
CA GLY A 193 -11.51 6.29 -14.19
C GLY A 193 -12.09 4.95 -13.76
N ALA A 194 -12.81 4.92 -12.63
CA ALA A 194 -13.48 3.72 -12.14
C ALA A 194 -14.61 3.27 -13.08
N ALA A 195 -15.38 4.21 -13.66
CA ALA A 195 -16.45 3.92 -14.60
C ALA A 195 -15.92 3.27 -15.90
N VAL A 196 -14.86 3.84 -16.48
CA VAL A 196 -14.24 3.30 -17.71
C VAL A 196 -13.69 1.91 -17.44
N ALA A 197 -12.95 1.72 -16.34
CA ALA A 197 -12.36 0.42 -16.00
C ALA A 197 -13.41 -0.65 -15.68
N ALA A 198 -14.46 -0.30 -14.92
CA ALA A 198 -15.57 -1.19 -14.62
C ALA A 198 -16.37 -1.55 -15.89
N GLY A 199 -16.60 -0.57 -16.79
CA GLY A 199 -17.26 -0.78 -18.07
C GLY A 199 -16.48 -1.75 -18.98
N LEU A 200 -15.17 -1.57 -19.09
CA LEU A 200 -14.29 -2.49 -19.83
C LEU A 200 -14.29 -3.90 -19.19
N GLY A 201 -14.25 -3.99 -17.87
CA GLY A 201 -14.34 -5.26 -17.15
C GLY A 201 -15.68 -5.96 -17.40
N ALA A 202 -16.79 -5.23 -17.32
CA ALA A 202 -18.13 -5.75 -17.60
C ALA A 202 -18.25 -6.25 -19.04
N PHE A 203 -17.74 -5.50 -20.01
CA PHE A 203 -17.76 -5.88 -21.42
C PHE A 203 -16.90 -7.10 -21.70
N GLY A 204 -15.66 -7.12 -21.19
CA GLY A 204 -14.71 -8.22 -21.37
C GLY A 204 -15.23 -9.55 -20.77
N LEU A 205 -15.86 -9.46 -19.59
CA LEU A 205 -16.38 -10.62 -18.85
C LEU A 205 -17.87 -10.95 -19.15
N ARG A 206 -18.51 -10.29 -20.10
CA ARG A 206 -19.96 -10.48 -20.37
C ARG A 206 -20.37 -11.94 -20.59
N ARG A 207 -19.50 -12.78 -21.14
CA ARG A 207 -19.74 -14.20 -21.41
C ARG A 207 -19.54 -15.09 -20.17
N SER A 208 -18.93 -14.58 -19.14
CA SER A 208 -18.68 -15.28 -17.87
C SER A 208 -19.89 -15.22 -16.93
N PHE A 209 -20.91 -14.43 -17.26
CA PHE A 209 -22.08 -14.19 -16.44
C PHE A 209 -23.38 -14.56 -17.16
N GLU A 210 -24.36 -14.96 -16.37
CA GLU A 210 -25.75 -15.17 -16.76
C GLU A 210 -26.67 -14.21 -15.98
N PRO A 211 -27.83 -13.81 -16.52
CA PRO A 211 -28.75 -12.91 -15.83
C PRO A 211 -29.59 -13.64 -14.75
N ARG A 212 -28.99 -14.55 -14.03
CA ARG A 212 -29.67 -15.39 -13.02
C ARG A 212 -28.88 -15.44 -11.73
N ILE A 213 -29.57 -15.25 -10.60
CA ILE A 213 -29.01 -15.40 -9.26
C ILE A 213 -29.48 -16.75 -8.71
N ASP A 214 -28.53 -17.63 -8.42
CA ASP A 214 -28.77 -18.88 -7.70
C ASP A 214 -28.69 -18.61 -6.20
N ARG A 215 -29.84 -18.60 -5.53
CA ARG A 215 -29.94 -18.27 -4.10
C ARG A 215 -29.22 -19.28 -3.21
N ALA A 216 -29.19 -20.57 -3.61
CA ALA A 216 -28.51 -21.61 -2.82
C ALA A 216 -26.98 -21.35 -2.82
N ARG A 217 -26.41 -21.11 -3.99
CA ARG A 217 -24.96 -20.80 -4.13
C ARG A 217 -24.60 -19.48 -3.51
N LEU A 218 -25.45 -18.48 -3.63
CA LEU A 218 -25.25 -17.20 -2.96
C LEU A 218 -25.22 -17.38 -1.45
N GLY A 219 -26.15 -18.15 -0.88
CA GLY A 219 -26.19 -18.47 0.54
C GLY A 219 -24.94 -19.20 1.02
N GLU A 220 -24.43 -20.16 0.21
CA GLU A 220 -23.18 -20.86 0.47
C GLU A 220 -21.98 -19.89 0.52
N MET A 221 -21.87 -18.99 -0.46
CA MET A 221 -20.81 -17.98 -0.51
C MET A 221 -20.89 -17.01 0.67
N LEU A 222 -22.06 -16.48 0.99
CA LEU A 222 -22.24 -15.55 2.10
C LEU A 222 -21.95 -16.20 3.45
N ARG A 223 -22.36 -17.46 3.64
CA ARG A 223 -22.04 -18.20 4.88
C ARG A 223 -20.53 -18.37 5.07
N PHE A 224 -19.76 -18.45 3.99
CA PHE A 224 -18.31 -18.51 4.03
C PHE A 224 -17.68 -17.12 4.23
N SER A 225 -18.17 -16.08 3.53
CA SER A 225 -17.54 -14.76 3.52
C SER A 225 -17.87 -13.91 4.75
N LEU A 226 -19.08 -14.00 5.31
CA LEU A 226 -19.47 -13.21 6.49
C LEU A 226 -18.50 -13.33 7.68
N PRO A 227 -17.99 -14.52 8.04
CA PRO A 227 -16.98 -14.65 9.11
C PRO A 227 -15.63 -13.98 8.78
N LEU A 228 -15.34 -13.67 7.52
CA LEU A 228 -14.10 -13.00 7.12
C LEU A 228 -14.19 -11.48 7.30
N VAL A 229 -15.40 -10.90 7.28
CA VAL A 229 -15.61 -9.46 7.40
C VAL A 229 -14.97 -8.85 8.66
N PRO A 230 -15.16 -9.41 9.87
CA PRO A 230 -14.48 -8.88 11.05
C PRO A 230 -12.96 -8.86 10.96
N ALA A 231 -12.34 -9.87 10.33
CA ALA A 231 -10.90 -9.91 10.12
C ALA A 231 -10.43 -8.81 9.16
N SER A 232 -11.17 -8.59 8.07
CA SER A 232 -10.89 -7.50 7.12
C SER A 232 -11.11 -6.11 7.75
N LEU A 233 -12.12 -5.95 8.62
CA LEU A 233 -12.31 -4.71 9.38
C LEU A 233 -11.18 -4.46 10.38
N ALA A 234 -10.65 -5.50 11.03
CA ALA A 234 -9.47 -5.36 11.89
C ALA A 234 -8.23 -4.91 11.09
N LEU A 235 -8.02 -5.47 9.91
CA LEU A 235 -6.95 -5.03 9.00
C LEU A 235 -7.16 -3.59 8.53
N PHE A 236 -8.39 -3.22 8.19
CA PHE A 236 -8.77 -1.84 7.86
C PHE A 236 -8.44 -0.87 9.00
N ALA A 237 -8.81 -1.20 10.24
CA ALA A 237 -8.51 -0.39 11.40
C ALA A 237 -7.00 -0.22 11.62
N ASN A 238 -6.20 -1.25 11.34
CA ASN A 238 -4.74 -1.17 11.40
C ASN A 238 -4.17 -0.18 10.37
N VAL A 239 -4.67 -0.21 9.14
CA VAL A 239 -4.14 0.62 8.03
C VAL A 239 -4.66 2.06 8.08
N HIS A 240 -5.91 2.24 8.45
CA HIS A 240 -6.62 3.53 8.38
C HIS A 240 -6.90 4.17 9.74
N GLY A 241 -6.68 3.45 10.85
CA GLY A 241 -7.05 3.88 12.19
C GLY A 241 -6.45 5.22 12.59
N SER A 242 -5.17 5.47 12.29
CA SER A 242 -4.52 6.75 12.60
C SER A 242 -5.22 7.95 11.94
N ARG A 243 -5.69 7.80 10.68
CA ARG A 243 -6.42 8.86 9.97
C ARG A 243 -7.79 9.12 10.59
N ILE A 244 -8.50 8.06 10.97
CA ILE A 244 -9.83 8.16 11.59
C ILE A 244 -9.73 8.84 12.95
N VAL A 245 -8.79 8.40 13.80
CA VAL A 245 -8.59 8.99 15.12
C VAL A 245 -8.07 10.42 15.01
N LEU A 246 -7.14 10.69 14.07
CA LEU A 246 -6.64 12.05 13.84
C LEU A 246 -7.78 12.99 13.40
N ASN A 247 -8.66 12.53 12.51
CA ASN A 247 -9.83 13.32 12.08
C ASN A 247 -10.81 13.60 13.23
N ALA A 248 -10.94 12.69 14.19
CA ALA A 248 -11.84 12.84 15.32
C ALA A 248 -11.31 13.82 16.39
N PHE A 249 -9.99 13.96 16.54
CA PHE A 249 -9.34 14.75 17.59
C PHE A 249 -8.59 15.98 17.07
N SER A 250 -8.46 16.16 15.75
CA SER A 250 -7.71 17.24 15.12
C SER A 250 -8.45 17.79 13.90
N THR A 251 -7.75 18.37 12.95
CA THR A 251 -8.32 19.03 11.78
C THR A 251 -8.13 18.20 10.49
N LEU A 252 -8.93 18.51 9.46
CA LEU A 252 -8.70 17.93 8.11
C LEU A 252 -7.35 18.33 7.52
N ASP A 253 -6.83 19.53 7.87
CA ASP A 253 -5.49 19.96 7.48
C ASP A 253 -4.42 19.00 8.01
N ASP A 254 -4.53 18.61 9.29
CA ASP A 254 -3.61 17.64 9.90
C ASP A 254 -3.72 16.27 9.25
N VAL A 255 -4.93 15.82 8.90
CA VAL A 255 -5.13 14.57 8.14
C VAL A 255 -4.47 14.65 6.77
N GLY A 256 -4.54 15.81 6.11
CA GLY A 256 -3.90 16.07 4.82
C GLY A 256 -2.38 16.01 4.92
N LEU A 257 -1.78 16.71 5.89
CA LEU A 257 -0.35 16.71 6.16
C LEU A 257 0.16 15.31 6.53
N TYR A 258 -0.56 14.61 7.42
CA TYR A 258 -0.24 13.22 7.78
C TYR A 258 -0.28 12.30 6.56
N THR A 259 -1.30 12.45 5.71
CA THR A 259 -1.47 11.61 4.52
C THR A 259 -0.33 11.80 3.53
N LEU A 260 0.08 13.05 3.28
CA LEU A 260 1.23 13.35 2.42
C LEU A 260 2.51 12.77 2.99
N ALA A 261 2.77 12.98 4.28
CA ALA A 261 3.95 12.44 4.94
C ALA A 261 3.97 10.91 4.91
N ALA A 262 2.82 10.24 5.13
CA ALA A 262 2.69 8.80 5.03
C ALA A 262 2.91 8.26 3.61
N GLN A 263 2.49 8.99 2.58
CA GLN A 263 2.75 8.60 1.19
C GLN A 263 4.23 8.72 0.83
N ILE A 264 4.90 9.81 1.22
CA ILE A 264 6.36 9.97 1.03
C ILE A 264 7.09 8.88 1.81
N GLY A 265 6.74 8.66 3.07
CA GLY A 265 7.33 7.59 3.89
C GLY A 265 7.09 6.19 3.30
N GLY A 266 5.94 5.98 2.66
CA GLY A 266 5.59 4.74 1.97
C GLY A 266 6.50 4.37 0.79
N ILE A 267 7.25 5.34 0.24
CA ILE A 267 8.27 5.06 -0.79
C ILE A 267 9.32 4.06 -0.26
N ALA A 268 9.66 4.12 1.02
CA ALA A 268 10.58 3.17 1.64
C ALA A 268 10.10 1.71 1.53
N GLN A 269 8.80 1.47 1.45
CA GLN A 269 8.24 0.11 1.32
C GLN A 269 8.47 -0.51 -0.07
N LEU A 270 8.79 0.28 -1.10
CA LEU A 270 9.00 -0.25 -2.46
C LEU A 270 10.15 -1.26 -2.50
N GLY A 271 11.20 -1.02 -1.71
CA GLY A 271 12.34 -1.93 -1.61
C GLY A 271 11.98 -3.29 -1.01
N ILE A 272 11.19 -3.30 0.07
CA ILE A 272 10.84 -4.56 0.74
C ILE A 272 9.89 -5.43 -0.09
N VAL A 273 9.03 -4.85 -0.92
CA VAL A 273 8.12 -5.61 -1.80
C VAL A 273 8.90 -6.48 -2.79
N GLY A 274 9.96 -5.94 -3.39
CA GLY A 274 10.86 -6.71 -4.26
C GLY A 274 11.57 -7.84 -3.50
N VAL A 275 12.07 -7.54 -2.29
CA VAL A 275 12.72 -8.52 -1.42
C VAL A 275 11.73 -9.63 -1.02
N GLN A 276 10.51 -9.29 -0.62
CA GLN A 276 9.47 -10.28 -0.28
C GLN A 276 9.16 -11.23 -1.43
N ALA A 277 9.01 -10.69 -2.65
CA ALA A 277 8.70 -11.49 -3.84
C ALA A 277 9.82 -12.49 -4.17
N ALA A 278 11.08 -12.10 -4.00
CA ALA A 278 12.24 -12.96 -4.26
C ALA A 278 12.54 -13.93 -3.11
N LEU A 279 12.46 -13.45 -1.86
CA LEU A 279 12.92 -14.18 -0.69
C LEU A 279 11.94 -15.26 -0.25
N THR A 280 10.63 -15.02 -0.34
CA THR A 280 9.60 -15.96 0.11
C THR A 280 9.73 -17.35 -0.52
N PRO A 281 9.81 -17.51 -1.86
CA PRO A 281 9.98 -18.84 -2.45
C PRO A 281 11.34 -19.47 -2.13
N LEU A 282 12.40 -18.66 -2.02
CA LEU A 282 13.74 -19.15 -1.66
C LEU A 282 13.78 -19.71 -0.24
N ILE A 283 13.13 -19.05 0.71
CA ILE A 283 12.99 -19.54 2.09
C ILE A 283 12.22 -20.87 2.10
N MET A 284 11.07 -20.92 1.42
CA MET A 284 10.24 -22.13 1.39
C MET A 284 10.97 -23.33 0.78
N ALA A 285 11.81 -23.11 -0.23
CA ALA A 285 12.62 -24.16 -0.86
C ALA A 285 13.81 -24.62 -0.03
N ASN A 286 14.37 -23.76 0.84
CA ASN A 286 15.65 -24.02 1.51
C ASN A 286 15.59 -24.00 3.04
N HIS A 287 14.41 -23.81 3.67
CA HIS A 287 14.29 -23.65 5.13
C HIS A 287 14.86 -24.82 5.95
N HIS A 288 14.94 -26.01 5.36
CA HIS A 288 15.51 -27.21 6.00
C HIS A 288 17.03 -27.26 5.99
N LYS A 289 17.72 -26.39 5.23
CA LYS A 289 19.19 -26.37 5.19
C LYS A 289 19.76 -25.63 6.41
N PRO A 290 20.81 -26.15 7.06
CA PRO A 290 21.37 -25.57 8.28
C PRO A 290 21.97 -24.16 8.08
N GLU A 291 22.31 -23.81 6.85
CA GLU A 291 22.93 -22.52 6.50
C GLU A 291 21.89 -21.38 6.33
N THR A 292 20.62 -21.72 6.07
CA THR A 292 19.57 -20.75 5.74
C THR A 292 19.32 -19.73 6.86
N PRO A 293 19.26 -20.10 8.16
CA PRO A 293 19.08 -19.12 9.22
C PRO A 293 20.18 -18.05 9.26
N ALA A 294 21.46 -18.45 9.10
CA ALA A 294 22.57 -17.51 9.09
C ALA A 294 22.59 -16.61 7.84
N GLN A 295 22.13 -17.12 6.69
CA GLN A 295 21.95 -16.32 5.48
C GLN A 295 20.84 -15.29 5.65
N LEU A 296 19.69 -15.70 6.22
CA LEU A 296 18.57 -14.81 6.51
C LEU A 296 18.95 -13.71 7.50
N ALA A 297 19.69 -14.02 8.55
CA ALA A 297 20.20 -13.03 9.51
C ALA A 297 21.03 -11.96 8.79
N ARG A 298 21.97 -12.37 7.95
CA ARG A 298 22.81 -11.43 7.18
C ARG A 298 21.99 -10.58 6.20
N MET A 299 21.00 -11.18 5.53
CA MET A 299 20.10 -10.45 4.62
C MET A 299 19.24 -9.45 5.39
N PHE A 300 18.72 -9.83 6.55
CA PHE A 300 17.96 -8.92 7.43
C PHE A 300 18.81 -7.74 7.90
N GLU A 301 20.02 -8.01 8.41
CA GLU A 301 20.95 -6.99 8.88
C GLU A 301 21.33 -6.01 7.76
N ALA A 302 21.65 -6.53 6.57
CA ALA A 302 21.99 -5.70 5.42
C ALA A 302 20.77 -4.85 4.94
N PHE A 303 19.60 -5.45 4.90
CA PHE A 303 18.40 -4.73 4.56
C PHE A 303 18.04 -3.67 5.59
N PHE A 304 18.14 -3.99 6.88
CA PHE A 304 17.86 -3.05 7.97
C PHE A 304 18.82 -1.86 7.94
N GLY A 305 20.12 -2.09 7.77
CA GLY A 305 21.10 -1.02 7.63
C GLY A 305 20.80 -0.11 6.41
N SER A 306 20.48 -0.71 5.26
CA SER A 306 20.08 0.05 4.07
C SER A 306 18.78 0.83 4.30
N ALA A 307 17.83 0.24 5.01
CA ALA A 307 16.54 0.85 5.35
C ALA A 307 16.71 2.09 6.24
N VAL A 308 17.64 2.05 7.23
CA VAL A 308 17.95 3.22 8.07
C VAL A 308 18.43 4.39 7.20
N VAL A 309 19.33 4.13 6.24
CA VAL A 309 19.85 5.17 5.34
C VAL A 309 18.74 5.74 4.43
N VAL A 310 17.90 4.86 3.87
CA VAL A 310 16.77 5.27 3.01
C VAL A 310 15.74 6.08 3.79
N CYS A 311 15.33 5.62 4.98
CA CYS A 311 14.37 6.33 5.82
C CYS A 311 14.92 7.69 6.28
N LEU A 312 16.21 7.75 6.65
CA LEU A 312 16.88 8.99 7.00
C LEU A 312 16.92 9.96 5.80
N GLY A 313 17.28 9.44 4.62
CA GLY A 313 17.29 10.22 3.38
C GLY A 313 15.91 10.79 3.03
N LEU A 314 14.87 9.97 3.05
CA LEU A 314 13.50 10.40 2.81
C LEU A 314 13.07 11.44 3.86
N GLY A 315 13.34 11.21 5.14
CA GLY A 315 12.93 12.11 6.21
C GLY A 315 13.64 13.46 6.18
N LEU A 316 14.93 13.48 5.88
CA LEU A 316 15.72 14.71 5.81
C LEU A 316 15.45 15.53 4.55
N LEU A 317 15.20 14.85 3.41
CA LEU A 317 14.95 15.51 2.12
C LEU A 317 13.46 15.77 1.86
N ALA A 318 12.55 15.28 2.71
CA ALA A 318 11.11 15.49 2.52
C ALA A 318 10.71 16.97 2.50
N PRO A 319 11.22 17.88 3.36
CA PRO A 319 10.88 19.29 3.30
C PRO A 319 11.24 19.92 1.96
N GLU A 320 12.43 19.59 1.41
CA GLU A 320 12.87 20.09 0.11
C GLU A 320 12.04 19.49 -1.03
N LEU A 321 11.73 18.20 -0.94
CA LEU A 321 10.86 17.55 -1.92
C LEU A 321 9.48 18.24 -1.97
N ILE A 322 8.90 18.52 -0.81
CA ILE A 322 7.61 19.22 -0.69
C ILE A 322 7.73 20.66 -1.23
N TYR A 323 8.81 21.34 -0.94
CA TYR A 323 9.08 22.71 -1.46
C TYR A 323 9.20 22.71 -2.99
N PHE A 324 9.88 21.73 -3.58
CA PHE A 324 9.98 21.56 -5.05
C PHE A 324 8.63 21.24 -5.71
N VAL A 325 7.75 20.53 -5.01
CA VAL A 325 6.38 20.27 -5.47
C VAL A 325 5.52 21.55 -5.46
N GLY A 326 6.00 22.64 -4.82
CA GLY A 326 5.51 24.01 -5.01
C GLY A 326 4.36 24.44 -4.12
N ASN A 327 3.99 23.69 -3.09
CA ASN A 327 2.97 24.15 -2.14
C ASN A 327 3.51 24.26 -0.71
N PRO A 328 3.89 25.49 -0.28
CA PRO A 328 4.42 25.75 1.06
C PRO A 328 3.50 25.31 2.22
N ALA A 329 2.19 25.23 1.97
CA ALA A 329 1.22 24.82 2.98
C ALA A 329 1.48 23.40 3.53
N TYR A 330 2.22 22.56 2.80
CA TYR A 330 2.55 21.20 3.22
C TYR A 330 3.93 21.05 3.87
N VAL A 331 4.70 22.11 4.06
CA VAL A 331 6.07 22.03 4.60
C VAL A 331 6.10 21.34 5.96
N ASN A 332 5.08 21.54 6.78
CA ASN A 332 4.93 20.89 8.09
C ASN A 332 4.75 19.35 8.03
N ALA A 333 4.47 18.79 6.85
CA ALA A 333 4.46 17.33 6.67
C ALA A 333 5.88 16.74 6.61
N GLY A 334 6.88 17.53 6.22
CA GLY A 334 8.27 17.08 6.03
C GLY A 334 8.86 16.35 7.24
N PRO A 335 8.88 16.96 8.44
CA PRO A 335 9.44 16.33 9.64
C PRO A 335 8.76 15.00 10.02
N LEU A 336 7.48 14.83 9.71
CA LEU A 336 6.73 13.61 10.01
C LEU A 336 7.24 12.39 9.22
N VAL A 337 7.82 12.62 8.03
CA VAL A 337 8.36 11.56 7.18
C VAL A 337 9.47 10.80 7.90
N LEU A 338 10.28 11.48 8.73
CA LEU A 338 11.34 10.84 9.51
C LEU A 338 10.80 9.78 10.49
N ILE A 339 9.57 9.96 10.98
CA ILE A 339 8.89 9.01 11.88
C ILE A 339 8.11 7.97 11.06
N LEU A 340 7.40 8.41 10.02
CA LEU A 340 6.49 7.55 9.26
C LEU A 340 7.21 6.58 8.31
N ALA A 341 8.35 6.97 7.71
CA ALA A 341 9.08 6.08 6.81
C ALA A 341 9.55 4.79 7.52
N PRO A 342 10.25 4.83 8.67
CA PRO A 342 10.57 3.62 9.41
C PRO A 342 9.31 2.92 9.95
N ALA A 343 8.30 3.65 10.44
CA ALA A 343 7.06 3.07 10.96
C ALA A 343 6.39 2.13 9.94
N LEU A 344 6.22 2.62 8.73
CA LEU A 344 5.58 1.88 7.64
C LEU A 344 6.45 0.72 7.14
N LEU A 345 7.78 0.90 7.08
CA LEU A 345 8.69 -0.13 6.63
C LEU A 345 8.81 -1.30 7.61
N LEU A 346 8.87 -1.02 8.92
CA LEU A 346 8.97 -2.04 9.97
C LEU A 346 7.84 -3.06 9.89
N SER A 347 6.61 -2.61 9.61
CA SER A 347 5.45 -3.48 9.46
C SER A 347 5.56 -4.49 8.31
N GLN A 348 6.46 -4.27 7.35
CA GLN A 348 6.67 -5.11 6.18
C GLN A 348 7.86 -6.07 6.31
N MET A 349 8.71 -5.90 7.34
CA MET A 349 9.95 -6.67 7.48
C MET A 349 9.76 -8.09 8.03
N TYR A 350 8.54 -8.54 8.24
CA TYR A 350 8.20 -9.87 8.74
C TYR A 350 8.72 -11.03 7.87
N VAL A 351 9.01 -10.77 6.60
CA VAL A 351 9.52 -11.79 5.65
C VAL A 351 10.84 -12.40 6.11
N PHE A 352 11.65 -11.65 6.85
CA PHE A 352 12.93 -12.12 7.37
C PHE A 352 12.79 -13.07 8.57
N ALA A 353 11.61 -13.19 9.15
CA ALA A 353 11.32 -14.08 10.27
C ALA A 353 10.22 -15.10 9.88
N PRO A 354 10.56 -16.15 9.10
CA PRO A 354 9.60 -17.02 8.46
C PRO A 354 9.03 -18.12 9.39
N GLY A 355 9.30 -18.09 10.68
CA GLY A 355 8.95 -19.16 11.61
C GLY A 355 7.47 -19.57 11.58
N PHE A 356 6.54 -18.60 11.48
CA PHE A 356 5.11 -18.92 11.36
C PHE A 356 4.76 -19.66 10.07
N ALA A 357 5.36 -19.26 8.95
CA ALA A 357 5.12 -19.86 7.65
C ALA A 357 5.70 -21.27 7.58
N VAL A 358 6.96 -21.44 8.06
CA VAL A 358 7.64 -22.73 8.10
C VAL A 358 6.93 -23.71 9.04
N ALA A 359 6.54 -23.27 10.23
CA ALA A 359 5.85 -24.09 11.23
C ALA A 359 4.33 -24.20 10.99
N LYS A 360 3.78 -23.54 9.94
CA LYS A 360 2.33 -23.49 9.62
C LYS A 360 1.46 -23.00 10.78
N ARG A 361 1.97 -22.08 11.61
CA ARG A 361 1.31 -21.54 12.81
C ARG A 361 0.50 -20.27 12.50
N THR A 362 -0.47 -20.36 11.59
CA THR A 362 -1.28 -19.22 11.12
C THR A 362 -2.12 -18.56 12.20
N VAL A 363 -2.61 -19.32 13.20
CA VAL A 363 -3.38 -18.78 14.33
C VAL A 363 -2.49 -17.87 15.21
N GLN A 364 -1.25 -18.25 15.45
CA GLN A 364 -0.32 -17.41 16.21
C GLN A 364 0.03 -16.12 15.44
N GLN A 365 0.21 -16.24 14.13
CA GLN A 365 0.39 -15.09 13.25
C GLN A 365 -0.79 -14.10 13.35
N MET A 366 -2.01 -14.61 13.33
CA MET A 366 -3.24 -13.81 13.47
C MET A 366 -3.25 -13.06 14.81
N TRP A 367 -2.94 -13.73 15.93
CA TRP A 367 -2.89 -13.08 17.24
C TRP A 367 -1.83 -11.98 17.34
N VAL A 368 -0.63 -12.20 16.78
CA VAL A 368 0.40 -11.15 16.69
C VAL A 368 -0.12 -9.93 15.95
N SER A 369 -0.80 -10.13 14.82
CA SER A 369 -1.38 -9.03 14.03
C SER A 369 -2.45 -8.27 14.80
N ILE A 370 -3.37 -8.99 15.50
CA ILE A 370 -4.45 -8.40 16.30
C ILE A 370 -3.86 -7.59 17.47
N VAL A 371 -2.92 -8.15 18.21
CA VAL A 371 -2.31 -7.47 19.37
C VAL A 371 -1.57 -6.21 18.92
N SER A 372 -0.82 -6.29 17.83
CA SER A 372 -0.09 -5.12 17.30
C SER A 372 -1.06 -4.03 16.81
N ALA A 373 -2.16 -4.41 16.17
CA ALA A 373 -3.19 -3.46 15.74
C ALA A 373 -3.88 -2.79 16.95
N ALA A 374 -4.19 -3.57 17.98
CA ALA A 374 -4.78 -3.05 19.22
C ALA A 374 -3.83 -2.07 19.94
N LEU A 375 -2.53 -2.39 20.01
CA LEU A 375 -1.52 -1.50 20.59
C LEU A 375 -1.41 -0.21 19.76
N GLY A 376 -1.39 -0.29 18.43
CA GLY A 376 -1.38 0.86 17.55
C GLY A 376 -2.62 1.73 17.72
N LEU A 377 -3.80 1.13 17.81
CA LEU A 377 -5.05 1.85 18.02
C LEU A 377 -5.09 2.53 19.40
N ALA A 378 -4.68 1.82 20.46
CA ALA A 378 -4.58 2.39 21.80
C ALA A 378 -3.59 3.57 21.82
N ALA A 379 -2.44 3.44 21.16
CA ALA A 379 -1.46 4.51 21.02
C ALA A 379 -2.05 5.73 20.28
N ASN A 380 -2.89 5.52 19.23
CA ASN A 380 -3.58 6.62 18.56
C ASN A 380 -4.50 7.40 19.50
N PHE A 381 -5.34 6.71 20.27
CA PHE A 381 -6.26 7.35 21.22
C PHE A 381 -5.53 8.07 22.36
N TRP A 382 -4.33 7.63 22.72
CA TRP A 382 -3.55 8.26 23.78
C TRP A 382 -2.66 9.41 23.26
N LEU A 383 -1.93 9.19 22.17
CA LEU A 383 -0.93 10.16 21.70
C LEU A 383 -1.51 11.28 20.84
N ILE A 384 -2.58 11.03 20.08
CA ILE A 384 -3.17 12.07 19.21
C ILE A 384 -3.75 13.23 20.03
N PRO A 385 -4.53 13.02 21.10
CA PRO A 385 -5.00 14.13 21.93
C PRO A 385 -3.89 14.95 22.58
N LEU A 386 -2.72 14.33 22.85
CA LEU A 386 -1.58 15.00 23.49
C LEU A 386 -0.65 15.72 22.51
N PHE A 387 -0.41 15.13 21.35
CA PHE A 387 0.63 15.57 20.40
C PHE A 387 0.11 15.81 18.99
N GLY A 388 -1.23 15.76 18.77
CA GLY A 388 -1.83 15.99 17.46
C GLY A 388 -1.27 15.08 16.37
N ILE A 389 -0.88 15.66 15.25
CA ILE A 389 -0.35 14.98 14.08
C ILE A 389 0.94 14.18 14.37
N VAL A 390 1.81 14.70 15.26
CA VAL A 390 3.01 13.99 15.69
C VAL A 390 2.63 12.74 16.48
N GLY A 391 1.59 12.84 17.31
CA GLY A 391 1.01 11.70 18.03
C GLY A 391 0.55 10.58 17.09
N ALA A 392 -0.08 10.93 15.96
CA ALA A 392 -0.48 9.98 14.94
C ALA A 392 0.73 9.27 14.29
N ALA A 393 1.80 10.02 14.01
CA ALA A 393 3.03 9.46 13.45
C ALA A 393 3.72 8.50 14.45
N LEU A 394 3.81 8.89 15.73
CA LEU A 394 4.35 8.07 16.80
C LEU A 394 3.51 6.80 17.04
N ALA A 395 2.18 6.92 17.04
CA ALA A 395 1.30 5.76 17.18
C ALA A 395 1.49 4.75 16.03
N THR A 396 1.69 5.25 14.80
CA THR A 396 2.01 4.41 13.64
C THR A 396 3.37 3.73 13.82
N LEU A 397 4.37 4.42 14.36
CA LEU A 397 5.67 3.85 14.68
C LEU A 397 5.56 2.76 15.76
N ILE A 398 4.79 3.00 16.82
CA ILE A 398 4.53 2.01 17.87
C ILE A 398 3.84 0.78 17.27
N SER A 399 2.85 0.96 16.39
CA SER A 399 2.17 -0.15 15.71
C SER A 399 3.15 -0.99 14.87
N GLY A 400 3.95 -0.35 14.01
CA GLY A 400 4.91 -1.05 13.16
C GLY A 400 6.04 -1.73 13.95
N ALA A 401 6.57 -1.05 14.98
CA ALA A 401 7.61 -1.58 15.83
C ALA A 401 7.11 -2.76 16.70
N SER A 402 5.93 -2.63 17.31
CA SER A 402 5.32 -3.71 18.08
C SER A 402 4.99 -4.93 17.21
N PHE A 403 4.52 -4.71 15.96
CA PHE A 403 4.29 -5.78 15.01
C PHE A 403 5.57 -6.54 14.72
N LEU A 404 6.65 -5.86 14.34
CA LEU A 404 7.93 -6.50 14.03
C LEU A 404 8.50 -7.20 15.26
N PHE A 405 8.47 -6.54 16.42
CA PHE A 405 8.99 -7.09 17.68
C PHE A 405 8.26 -8.38 18.07
N LEU A 406 6.93 -8.36 18.12
CA LEU A 406 6.13 -9.54 18.47
C LEU A 406 6.30 -10.64 17.43
N TRP A 407 6.34 -10.28 16.15
CA TRP A 407 6.57 -11.24 15.08
C TRP A 407 7.90 -11.96 15.22
N PHE A 408 9.00 -11.23 15.45
CA PHE A 408 10.31 -11.83 15.67
C PHE A 408 10.32 -12.66 16.97
N LEU A 409 9.78 -12.13 18.06
CA LEU A 409 9.74 -12.82 19.36
C LEU A 409 9.13 -14.22 19.26
N PHE A 410 8.00 -14.36 18.60
CA PHE A 410 7.34 -15.65 18.44
C PHE A 410 7.95 -16.49 17.31
N SER A 411 8.36 -15.86 16.20
CA SER A 411 8.99 -16.54 15.09
C SER A 411 10.32 -17.17 15.45
N GLN A 412 11.13 -16.53 16.31
CA GLN A 412 12.40 -17.03 16.81
C GLN A 412 12.28 -18.33 17.63
N ARG A 413 11.13 -18.56 18.28
CA ARG A 413 10.85 -19.82 18.99
C ARG A 413 10.57 -20.97 18.03
N LEU A 414 10.12 -20.68 16.81
CA LEU A 414 9.75 -21.66 15.80
C LEU A 414 10.88 -21.92 14.79
N TYR A 415 11.63 -20.87 14.44
CA TYR A 415 12.72 -20.89 13.49
C TYR A 415 13.77 -19.86 13.90
N PRO A 416 14.76 -20.25 14.73
CA PRO A 416 15.75 -19.33 15.27
C PRO A 416 16.70 -18.80 14.19
N ILE A 417 16.88 -17.48 14.14
CA ILE A 417 17.75 -16.78 13.21
C ILE A 417 18.79 -16.02 14.04
N PRO A 418 20.11 -16.20 13.83
CA PRO A 418 21.16 -15.60 14.64
C PRO A 418 21.42 -14.14 14.26
N VAL A 419 20.44 -13.25 14.56
CA VAL A 419 20.55 -11.81 14.31
C VAL A 419 21.38 -11.13 15.38
N ARG A 420 22.28 -10.24 14.98
CA ARG A 420 23.11 -9.42 15.89
C ARG A 420 22.34 -8.18 16.34
N TRP A 421 21.43 -8.35 17.30
CA TRP A 421 20.51 -7.30 17.77
C TRP A 421 21.20 -6.02 18.24
N TRP A 422 22.42 -6.11 18.79
CA TRP A 422 23.18 -4.94 19.19
C TRP A 422 23.55 -4.03 18.01
N LEU A 423 23.81 -4.60 16.82
CA LEU A 423 24.06 -3.83 15.60
C LEU A 423 22.78 -3.12 15.13
N ILE A 424 21.64 -3.79 15.23
CA ILE A 424 20.33 -3.20 14.90
C ILE A 424 20.04 -2.01 15.83
N GLY A 425 20.29 -2.19 17.16
CA GLY A 425 20.16 -1.12 18.16
C GLY A 425 21.09 0.07 17.87
N LEU A 426 22.35 -0.19 17.53
CA LEU A 426 23.33 0.85 17.21
C LEU A 426 22.93 1.62 15.92
N ALA A 427 22.50 0.90 14.86
CA ALA A 427 22.06 1.53 13.63
C ALA A 427 20.80 2.38 13.85
N THR A 428 19.86 1.89 14.67
CA THR A 428 18.65 2.65 15.02
C THR A 428 19.01 3.91 15.81
N ALA A 429 19.82 3.79 16.86
CA ALA A 429 20.24 4.93 17.67
C ALA A 429 21.01 5.96 16.84
N GLY A 430 21.94 5.51 15.99
CA GLY A 430 22.68 6.37 15.06
C GLY A 430 21.76 7.06 14.05
N GLY A 431 20.82 6.32 13.47
CA GLY A 431 19.82 6.88 12.54
C GLY A 431 18.92 7.93 13.18
N VAL A 432 18.42 7.66 14.40
CA VAL A 432 17.62 8.64 15.16
C VAL A 432 18.45 9.86 15.53
N GLY A 433 19.67 9.68 16.05
CA GLY A 433 20.55 10.80 16.41
C GLY A 433 20.90 11.69 15.22
N LEU A 434 21.25 11.09 14.08
CA LEU A 434 21.53 11.82 12.84
C LEU A 434 20.27 12.48 12.27
N GLY A 435 19.10 11.85 12.40
CA GLY A 435 17.83 12.42 11.99
C GLY A 435 17.47 13.68 12.80
N LEU A 436 17.58 13.60 14.12
CA LEU A 436 17.33 14.75 15.00
C LEU A 436 18.35 15.88 14.77
N ALA A 437 19.64 15.55 14.59
CA ALA A 437 20.66 16.54 14.24
C ALA A 437 20.37 17.22 12.89
N GLY A 438 19.92 16.44 11.89
CA GLY A 438 19.56 16.96 10.58
C GLY A 438 18.34 17.89 10.59
N GLN A 439 17.38 17.63 11.47
CA GLN A 439 16.22 18.53 11.65
C GLN A 439 16.60 19.88 12.25
N GLN A 440 17.65 19.93 13.08
CA GLN A 440 18.16 21.19 13.68
C GLN A 440 18.81 22.12 12.63
N LEU A 441 19.21 21.58 11.48
CA LEU A 441 19.87 22.38 10.42
C LEU A 441 18.96 23.41 9.74
N GLY A 442 17.67 23.51 10.10
CA GLY A 442 16.73 24.51 9.63
C GLY A 442 16.71 24.71 8.08
N PRO A 443 15.96 25.62 7.54
CA PRO A 443 16.03 26.02 6.14
C PRO A 443 17.23 26.97 5.93
N VAL A 444 18.45 26.47 6.13
CA VAL A 444 19.68 27.12 5.69
C VAL A 444 19.66 27.09 4.18
N GLY A 445 19.70 28.22 3.50
CA GLY A 445 19.56 28.37 2.04
C GLY A 445 19.72 27.10 1.21
N LEU A 446 18.98 27.00 0.13
CA LEU A 446 18.70 25.72 -0.57
C LEU A 446 19.95 24.83 -0.80
N LEU A 447 21.07 25.39 -1.26
CA LEU A 447 22.29 24.67 -1.58
C LEU A 447 23.11 24.22 -0.33
N PRO A 448 23.40 25.10 0.68
CA PRO A 448 24.12 24.69 1.88
C PRO A 448 23.34 23.67 2.72
N GLY A 449 22.01 23.84 2.81
CA GLY A 449 21.15 22.92 3.52
C GLY A 449 21.12 21.52 2.90
N LEU A 450 21.00 21.41 1.58
CA LEU A 450 21.07 20.15 0.86
C LEU A 450 22.44 19.48 1.01
N ALA A 451 23.54 20.24 0.94
CA ALA A 451 24.88 19.71 1.11
C ALA A 451 25.09 19.14 2.53
N ALA A 452 24.63 19.84 3.57
CA ALA A 452 24.70 19.37 4.95
C ALA A 452 23.87 18.09 5.16
N LYS A 453 22.64 18.03 4.63
CA LYS A 453 21.80 16.83 4.71
C LYS A 453 22.38 15.66 3.92
N ALA A 454 22.94 15.92 2.73
CA ALA A 454 23.66 14.90 1.96
C ALA A 454 24.87 14.35 2.71
N LEU A 455 25.61 15.21 3.43
CA LEU A 455 26.72 14.78 4.29
C LEU A 455 26.22 13.87 5.42
N ILE A 456 25.14 14.22 6.09
CA ILE A 456 24.55 13.39 7.15
C ILE A 456 24.15 12.00 6.60
N ILE A 457 23.52 11.96 5.42
CA ILE A 457 23.13 10.69 4.77
C ILE A 457 24.39 9.89 4.40
N ALA A 458 25.44 10.53 3.89
CA ALA A 458 26.71 9.89 3.57
C ALA A 458 27.42 9.33 4.83
N VAL A 459 27.38 10.07 5.93
CA VAL A 459 27.90 9.61 7.24
C VAL A 459 27.09 8.39 7.71
N ALA A 460 25.76 8.42 7.64
CA ALA A 460 24.92 7.28 7.99
C ALA A 460 25.24 6.05 7.13
N ALA A 461 25.37 6.22 5.81
CA ALA A 461 25.73 5.14 4.90
C ALA A 461 27.12 4.56 5.22
N SER A 462 28.10 5.43 5.53
CA SER A 462 29.44 5.01 5.91
C SER A 462 29.42 4.23 7.25
N LEU A 463 28.66 4.69 8.23
CA LEU A 463 28.52 4.01 9.52
C LEU A 463 27.91 2.62 9.36
N VAL A 464 26.86 2.47 8.56
CA VAL A 464 26.21 1.18 8.28
C VAL A 464 27.20 0.17 7.65
N VAL A 465 28.09 0.64 6.79
CA VAL A 465 29.15 -0.18 6.16
C VAL A 465 30.26 -0.52 7.17
N ILE A 466 30.75 0.46 7.92
CA ILE A 466 31.82 0.29 8.91
C ILE A 466 31.39 -0.67 10.02
N VAL A 467 30.17 -0.54 10.50
CA VAL A 467 29.56 -1.41 11.51
C VAL A 467 29.35 -2.84 10.97
N GLY A 468 29.46 -3.06 9.65
CA GLY A 468 29.39 -4.38 9.03
C GLY A 468 27.96 -4.93 8.85
N LEU A 469 26.96 -4.04 8.84
CA LEU A 469 25.60 -4.41 8.49
C LEU A 469 25.47 -4.66 6.98
N VAL A 470 26.09 -3.83 6.14
CA VAL A 470 26.11 -4.00 4.69
C VAL A 470 27.54 -4.35 4.25
N PRO A 471 27.79 -5.56 3.69
CA PRO A 471 29.10 -5.91 3.20
C PRO A 471 29.49 -5.03 2.01
N PHE A 472 30.67 -4.41 2.06
CA PHE A 472 31.18 -3.52 0.99
C PHE A 472 31.18 -4.20 -0.40
N ARG A 473 31.41 -5.51 -0.43
CA ARG A 473 31.34 -6.31 -1.69
C ARG A 473 29.96 -6.30 -2.34
N SER A 474 28.88 -6.21 -1.57
CA SER A 474 27.51 -6.14 -2.09
C SER A 474 27.25 -4.79 -2.77
N ILE A 475 27.79 -3.69 -2.24
CA ILE A 475 27.69 -2.36 -2.86
C ILE A 475 28.43 -2.35 -4.19
N LEU A 476 29.66 -2.90 -4.24
CA LEU A 476 30.44 -3.03 -5.48
C LEU A 476 29.74 -3.91 -6.54
N ALA A 477 29.05 -4.96 -6.12
CA ALA A 477 28.29 -5.81 -7.02
C ALA A 477 27.12 -5.05 -7.65
N VAL A 478 26.38 -4.26 -6.88
CA VAL A 478 25.29 -3.42 -7.38
C VAL A 478 25.80 -2.33 -8.32
N LEU A 479 26.90 -1.66 -7.95
CA LEU A 479 27.52 -0.62 -8.82
C LEU A 479 28.03 -1.18 -10.14
N ARG A 480 28.53 -2.42 -10.15
CA ARG A 480 28.98 -3.12 -11.37
C ARG A 480 27.80 -3.63 -12.22
N ALA A 481 26.66 -3.89 -11.60
CA ALA A 481 25.42 -4.32 -12.30
C ALA A 481 24.66 -3.15 -12.95
N LEU A 482 24.96 -1.89 -12.56
CA LEU A 482 24.42 -0.72 -13.25
C LEU A 482 25.02 -0.69 -14.66
N PRO A 483 24.19 -0.59 -15.74
CA PRO A 483 24.71 -0.60 -17.10
C PRO A 483 25.68 0.56 -17.26
N ALA A 484 26.95 0.22 -17.56
CA ALA A 484 27.90 1.21 -18.04
C ALA A 484 27.25 1.94 -19.23
N ARG A 485 27.34 3.27 -19.26
CA ARG A 485 26.86 4.11 -20.36
C ARG A 485 27.14 3.39 -21.67
N PRO A 486 26.20 3.32 -22.63
CA PRO A 486 26.48 2.72 -23.93
C PRO A 486 27.64 3.51 -24.58
N GLY A 487 28.82 2.97 -24.40
CA GLY A 487 30.02 3.47 -25.04
C GLY A 487 29.79 3.36 -26.54
N ARG A 488 29.98 4.49 -27.25
CA ARG A 488 30.05 4.60 -28.67
C ARG A 488 30.77 3.37 -29.27
N ARG A 489 30.03 2.49 -29.93
CA ARG A 489 30.64 1.57 -30.89
C ARG A 489 31.25 2.43 -31.96
N ARG A 490 32.57 2.60 -31.86
CA ARG A 490 33.39 3.05 -33.01
C ARG A 490 33.20 2.04 -34.12
N GLY A 491 32.79 2.52 -35.26
CA GLY A 491 32.83 1.76 -36.50
C GLY A 491 34.23 1.23 -36.73
N ALA A 492 34.30 -0.02 -37.06
CA ALA A 492 35.42 -0.61 -37.78
C ALA A 492 34.83 -1.24 -39.04
N ASP A 493 34.87 -0.48 -40.10
CA ASP A 493 34.86 -0.99 -41.46
C ASP A 493 35.99 -2.02 -41.66
N ARG A 494 35.63 -3.18 -42.15
CA ARG A 494 36.19 -3.80 -43.36
C ARG A 494 35.61 -5.19 -43.56
#